data_1600ae9a913c817277864778d5463ec5
#
_entry.id   1600ae9a913c817277864778d5463ec5
#
_cell.length_a   1.000
_cell.length_b   1.000
_cell.length_c   1.000
_cell.angle_alpha   90.00
_cell.angle_beta   90.00
_cell.angle_gamma   90.00
#
_symmetry.space_group_name_H-M   'P 1'
#
loop_
_entity.id
_entity.type
_entity.pdbx_description
1 polymer ?
#
loop_
_entity_poly.entity_id
_entity_poly.type
_entity_poly.pdbx_seq_one_letter_code
_entity_poly.pdbx_strand_id
1 'polypeptide(L)' 'MYKVLFAEDELLVRLGLQNSIPWSEYQMELSALAENGIEAFQLFESIHPD' A
#
# COMPACT_ATOMS: atom_id res chain seq x y z
N MET A 1 -8.63 11.36 -4.87
CA MET A 1 -8.38 10.16 -4.04
C MET A 1 -6.89 10.06 -3.77
N TYR A 2 -6.51 9.85 -2.53
CA TYR A 2 -5.09 9.74 -2.16
C TYR A 2 -4.54 8.38 -2.55
N LYS A 3 -3.36 8.37 -3.12
CA LYS A 3 -2.65 7.12 -3.45
C LYS A 3 -1.82 6.70 -2.25
N VAL A 4 -2.03 5.47 -1.78
CA VAL A 4 -1.37 4.95 -0.58
C VAL A 4 -0.42 3.83 -0.97
N LEU A 5 0.79 3.90 -0.45
CA LEU A 5 1.78 2.84 -0.53
C LEU A 5 1.98 2.27 0.86
N PHE A 6 1.84 0.95 0.99
CA PHE A 6 2.00 0.27 2.27
C PHE A 6 3.15 -0.72 2.19
N ALA A 7 3.96 -0.80 3.24
CA ALA A 7 5.07 -1.77 3.30
C ALA A 7 4.88 -2.67 4.53
N GLU A 8 4.85 -3.98 4.30
CA GLU A 8 4.69 -4.96 5.36
C GLU A 8 5.34 -6.28 4.94
N ASP A 9 6.23 -6.81 5.76
CA ASP A 9 6.97 -8.02 5.43
C ASP A 9 6.19 -9.31 5.69
N GLU A 10 5.14 -9.30 6.48
CA GLU A 10 4.33 -10.48 6.75
C GLU A 10 3.15 -10.58 5.79
N LEU A 11 3.11 -11.70 5.05
CA LEU A 11 2.09 -11.92 4.04
C LEU A 11 0.66 -11.82 4.60
N LEU A 12 0.40 -12.45 5.72
CA LEU A 12 -0.96 -12.44 6.29
C LEU A 12 -1.38 -11.04 6.72
N VAL A 13 -0.45 -10.24 7.22
CA VAL A 13 -0.73 -8.86 7.60
C VAL A 13 -0.99 -8.03 6.35
N ARG A 14 -0.20 -8.21 5.29
CA ARG A 14 -0.44 -7.50 4.02
C ARG A 14 -1.84 -7.78 3.48
N LEU A 15 -2.22 -9.05 3.44
CA LEU A 15 -3.55 -9.43 2.94
C LEU A 15 -4.66 -8.88 3.83
N GLY A 16 -4.45 -8.88 5.14
CA GLY A 16 -5.41 -8.30 6.07
C GLY A 16 -5.61 -6.81 5.84
N LEU A 17 -4.53 -6.06 5.67
CA LEU A 17 -4.60 -4.62 5.40
C LEU A 17 -5.32 -4.36 4.08
N GLN A 18 -5.00 -5.12 3.04
CA GLN A 18 -5.61 -4.94 1.74
C GLN A 18 -7.12 -5.17 1.77
N ASN A 19 -7.57 -6.18 2.52
CA ASN A 19 -8.96 -6.62 2.48
C ASN A 19 -9.83 -6.04 3.58
N SER A 20 -9.24 -5.57 4.69
CA SER A 20 -10.01 -5.13 5.86
C SER A 20 -10.28 -3.62 5.90
N ILE A 21 -9.43 -2.83 5.27
CA ILE A 21 -9.57 -1.37 5.29
C ILE A 21 -10.44 -0.94 4.11
N PRO A 22 -11.55 -0.21 4.38
CA PRO A 22 -12.39 0.32 3.29
C PRO A 22 -11.76 1.57 2.70
N TRP A 23 -10.71 1.38 1.93
CA TRP A 23 -9.88 2.46 1.39
C TRP A 23 -10.69 3.56 0.71
N SER A 24 -11.64 3.17 -0.13
CA SER A 24 -12.41 4.15 -0.91
C SER A 24 -13.32 5.02 -0.03
N GLU A 25 -13.77 4.50 1.11
CA GLU A 25 -14.60 5.27 2.03
C GLU A 25 -13.83 6.43 2.66
N TYR A 26 -12.51 6.32 2.72
CA TYR A 26 -11.63 7.37 3.24
C TYR A 26 -10.97 8.17 2.12
N GLN A 27 -11.48 8.03 0.90
CA GLN A 27 -10.93 8.70 -0.28
C GLN A 27 -9.47 8.33 -0.52
N MET A 28 -9.14 7.07 -0.25
CA MET A 28 -7.80 6.52 -0.45
C MET A 28 -7.84 5.38 -1.46
N GLU A 29 -6.76 5.24 -2.19
CA GLU A 29 -6.55 4.11 -3.09
C GLU A 29 -5.29 3.39 -2.67
N LEU A 30 -5.37 2.09 -2.40
CA LEU A 30 -4.19 1.30 -2.13
C LEU A 30 -3.51 1.00 -3.47
N SER A 31 -2.58 1.86 -3.85
CA SER A 31 -1.95 1.80 -5.17
C SER A 31 -0.84 0.75 -5.24
N ALA A 32 -0.21 0.43 -4.14
CA ALA A 32 0.83 -0.60 -4.09
C ALA A 32 0.98 -1.14 -2.68
N LEU A 33 1.42 -2.40 -2.60
CA LEU A 33 1.62 -3.10 -1.34
C LEU A 33 2.98 -3.80 -1.42
N ALA A 34 3.96 -3.24 -0.73
CA ALA A 34 5.33 -3.73 -0.76
C ALA A 34 5.60 -4.72 0.37
N GLU A 35 6.48 -5.69 0.12
CA GLU A 35 6.83 -6.67 1.14
C GLU A 35 8.07 -6.29 1.95
N ASN A 36 8.81 -5.28 1.50
CA ASN A 36 9.98 -4.79 2.23
C ASN A 36 10.30 -3.36 1.82
N GLY A 37 11.29 -2.76 2.51
CA GLY A 37 11.65 -1.36 2.29
C GLY A 37 12.24 -1.08 0.92
N ILE A 38 13.00 -2.04 0.35
CA ILE A 38 13.59 -1.87 -0.98
C ILE A 38 12.50 -1.82 -2.04
N GLU A 39 11.56 -2.76 -1.98
CA GLU A 39 10.42 -2.78 -2.88
C GLU A 39 9.55 -1.53 -2.71
N ALA A 40 9.34 -1.10 -1.46
CA ALA A 40 8.58 0.11 -1.19
C ALA A 40 9.20 1.33 -1.85
N PHE A 41 10.52 1.46 -1.81
CA PHE A 41 11.22 2.58 -2.43
C PHE A 41 11.05 2.56 -3.95
N GLN A 42 11.18 1.37 -4.56
CA GLN A 42 11.01 1.21 -6.00
C GLN A 42 9.59 1.58 -6.44
N LEU A 43 8.60 1.12 -5.69
CA LEU A 43 7.20 1.43 -5.98
C LEU A 43 6.89 2.91 -5.73
N PHE A 44 7.50 3.51 -4.73
CA PHE A 44 7.36 4.94 -4.45
C PHE A 44 7.79 5.77 -5.67
N GLU A 45 8.93 5.43 -6.26
CA GLU A 45 9.42 6.15 -7.44
C GLU A 45 8.50 5.93 -8.65
N SER A 46 7.86 4.77 -8.74
CA SER A 46 7.01 4.41 -9.87
C SER A 46 5.63 5.05 -9.79
N ILE A 47 5.00 5.06 -8.63
CA ILE A 47 3.61 5.48 -8.49
C ILE A 47 3.42 6.86 -7.88
N HIS A 48 4.43 7.42 -7.27
CA HIS A 48 4.37 8.74 -6.62
C HIS A 48 3.19 8.84 -5.64
N PRO A 49 3.17 8.07 -4.55
CA PRO A 49 2.06 8.12 -3.59
C PRO A 49 2.02 9.46 -2.85
N ASP A 50 0.88 9.76 -2.31
CA ASP A 50 0.66 11.01 -1.56
C ASP A 50 1.15 10.96 -0.10
#